data_842e53e07327709f6d34e96e4238ed94
#
_entry.id   842e53e07327709f6d34e96e4238ed94
#
_cell.length_a   1.000
_cell.length_b   1.000
_cell.length_c   1.000
_cell.angle_alpha   90.00
_cell.angle_beta   90.00
_cell.angle_gamma   90.00
#
_symmetry.space_group_name_H-M   'P 1'
#
loop_
_entity.id
_entity.type
_entity.pdbx_description
1 polymer ?
#
loop_
_entity_poly.entity_id
_entity_poly.type
_entity_poly.pdbx_seq_one_letter_code
_entity_poly.pdbx_strand_id
1 'polypeptide(L)'
;SSAASDVYKRQIELDEMPYQYEKFSVQTWVENVYRLFTDRNFAVIDKEGKKIGYARSVWAMINLNTRKPADLLALHGGSIVDYICDEPCPIEKPSRIKVTSNQPVATLTAKYSDIDINGHVNSIRYIEHILDLFPIELYQTKRIRRFEMAYVAESYFGDELSFFCDEVSENEFHVEVKKNGSEVVCRSKVIFE
;
A
#
# COMPACT_ATOMS: atom_id res chain seq x y z
N SER A 1 6.50 25.83 3.09
CA SER A 1 7.41 24.83 2.50
C SER A 1 6.65 24.02 1.46
N SER A 2 7.20 23.91 0.25
CA SER A 2 6.63 23.18 -0.87
C SER A 2 6.99 21.69 -0.80
N ALA A 3 6.65 21.02 0.28
CA ALA A 3 6.90 19.60 0.46
C ALA A 3 5.58 18.86 0.75
N ALA A 4 5.42 17.68 0.16
CA ALA A 4 4.30 16.78 0.41
C ALA A 4 4.81 15.42 0.86
N SER A 5 4.02 14.77 1.70
CA SER A 5 4.27 13.40 2.12
C SER A 5 3.59 12.45 1.14
N ASP A 6 4.32 11.44 0.68
CA ASP A 6 3.78 10.42 -0.21
C ASP A 6 4.07 9.03 0.34
N VAL A 7 3.10 8.11 0.17
CA VAL A 7 3.26 6.74 0.63
C VAL A 7 4.01 5.91 -0.40
N TYR A 8 5.06 5.23 0.07
CA TYR A 8 5.91 4.40 -0.76
C TYR A 8 5.56 2.92 -0.66
N LYS A 9 5.27 2.44 0.56
CA LYS A 9 4.84 1.06 0.83
C LYS A 9 3.74 1.05 1.86
N ARG A 10 2.84 0.10 1.73
CA ARG A 10 1.80 -0.22 2.71
C ARG A 10 1.66 -1.71 2.86
N GLN A 11 1.39 -2.16 4.06
CA GLN A 11 0.93 -3.53 4.32
C GLN A 11 -0.06 -3.54 5.46
N ILE A 12 -1.02 -4.42 5.36
CA ILE A 12 -2.01 -4.66 6.39
C ILE A 12 -2.17 -6.16 6.61
N GLU A 13 -2.30 -6.53 7.87
CA GLU A 13 -2.61 -7.88 8.29
C GLU A 13 -3.71 -7.81 9.34
N LEU A 14 -4.83 -8.48 9.08
CA LEU A 14 -6.02 -8.50 9.92
C LEU A 14 -6.29 -9.92 10.41
N ASP A 15 -6.49 -10.08 11.71
CA ASP A 15 -6.98 -11.33 12.31
C ASP A 15 -8.49 -11.44 12.19
N GLU A 16 -9.19 -10.32 12.28
CA GLU A 16 -10.64 -10.22 12.18
C GLU A 16 -11.03 -8.96 11.39
N MET A 17 -12.18 -9.00 10.72
CA MET A 17 -12.79 -7.84 10.08
C MET A 17 -13.94 -7.30 10.93
N PRO A 18 -14.04 -5.98 11.15
CA PRO A 18 -15.24 -5.40 11.74
C PRO A 18 -16.46 -5.70 10.87
N TYR A 19 -17.58 -6.03 11.50
CA TYR A 19 -18.84 -6.19 10.77
C TYR A 19 -19.37 -4.84 10.26
N GLN A 20 -20.23 -4.93 9.26
CA GLN A 20 -20.90 -3.75 8.72
C GLN A 20 -21.59 -2.95 9.83
N TYR A 21 -21.37 -1.63 9.85
CA TYR A 21 -21.85 -0.68 10.88
C TYR A 21 -21.20 -0.83 12.27
N GLU A 22 -20.27 -1.73 12.46
CA GLU A 22 -19.48 -1.75 13.70
C GLU A 22 -18.52 -0.57 13.77
N LYS A 23 -18.42 0.01 14.96
CA LYS A 23 -17.42 1.04 15.24
C LYS A 23 -16.06 0.39 15.47
N PHE A 24 -15.03 0.94 14.88
CA PHE A 24 -13.64 0.58 15.15
C PHE A 24 -12.80 1.85 15.23
N SER A 25 -11.63 1.74 15.81
CA SER A 25 -10.64 2.82 15.90
C SER A 25 -9.36 2.44 15.20
N VAL A 26 -8.65 3.43 14.70
CA VAL A 26 -7.31 3.25 14.14
C VAL A 26 -6.33 4.08 14.97
N GLN A 27 -5.41 3.39 15.63
CA GLN A 27 -4.27 4.00 16.30
C GLN A 27 -3.11 4.09 15.32
N THR A 28 -2.31 5.16 15.37
CA THR A 28 -1.14 5.31 14.53
C THR A 28 0.04 5.89 15.31
N TRP A 29 1.25 5.44 14.97
CA TRP A 29 2.49 5.94 15.56
C TRP A 29 3.66 5.85 14.57
N VAL A 30 4.70 6.62 14.83
CA VAL A 30 5.95 6.60 14.07
C VAL A 30 6.91 5.64 14.76
N GLU A 31 7.35 4.60 14.04
CA GLU A 31 8.33 3.63 14.55
C GLU A 31 9.77 4.13 14.37
N ASN A 32 10.08 4.61 13.16
CA ASN A 32 11.42 5.09 12.81
C ASN A 32 11.36 6.31 11.91
N VAL A 33 12.39 7.15 12.03
CA VAL A 33 12.65 8.27 11.12
C VAL A 33 14.03 8.10 10.52
N TYR A 34 14.07 8.06 9.20
CA TYR A 34 15.28 8.02 8.40
C TYR A 34 15.45 9.36 7.67
N ARG A 35 16.57 9.53 7.02
CA ARG A 35 16.85 10.78 6.29
C ARG A 35 15.79 11.11 5.24
N LEU A 36 15.32 10.12 4.48
CA LEU A 36 14.42 10.32 3.34
C LEU A 36 13.02 9.75 3.55
N PHE A 37 12.78 8.98 4.60
CA PHE A 37 11.48 8.35 4.86
C PHE A 37 11.24 8.07 6.34
N THR A 38 9.97 7.81 6.67
CA THR A 38 9.52 7.37 7.99
C THR A 38 8.78 6.06 7.88
N ASP A 39 8.93 5.23 8.91
CA ASP A 39 8.07 4.05 9.15
C ASP A 39 6.94 4.47 10.08
N ARG A 40 5.71 4.34 9.61
CA ARG A 40 4.49 4.63 10.37
C ARG A 40 3.65 3.38 10.48
N ASN A 41 3.27 3.05 11.70
CA ASN A 41 2.48 1.86 12.01
C ASN A 41 1.06 2.24 12.40
N PHE A 42 0.18 1.24 12.32
CA PHE A 42 -1.24 1.36 12.66
C PHE A 42 -1.69 0.11 13.39
N ALA A 43 -2.65 0.28 14.30
CA ALA A 43 -3.42 -0.81 14.88
C ALA A 43 -4.90 -0.55 14.63
N VAL A 44 -5.62 -1.59 14.23
CA VAL A 44 -7.08 -1.58 14.11
C VAL A 44 -7.63 -2.15 15.41
N ILE A 45 -8.51 -1.40 16.06
CA ILE A 45 -9.04 -1.69 17.39
C ILE A 45 -10.55 -1.77 17.29
N ASP A 46 -11.14 -2.90 17.72
CA ASP A 46 -12.57 -3.10 17.69
C ASP A 46 -13.30 -2.28 18.80
N LYS A 47 -14.62 -2.40 18.85
CA LYS A 47 -15.45 -1.68 19.81
C LYS A 47 -15.20 -2.06 21.27
N GLU A 48 -14.65 -3.25 21.54
CA GLU A 48 -14.26 -3.72 22.87
C GLU A 48 -12.85 -3.30 23.28
N GLY A 49 -12.10 -2.63 22.38
CA GLY A 49 -10.72 -2.24 22.62
C GLY A 49 -9.68 -3.32 22.27
N LYS A 50 -10.10 -4.41 21.61
CA LYS A 50 -9.20 -5.47 21.15
C LYS A 50 -8.51 -5.05 19.86
N LYS A 51 -7.21 -5.24 19.77
CA LYS A 51 -6.46 -5.07 18.52
C LYS A 51 -6.71 -6.27 17.62
N ILE A 52 -7.37 -6.03 16.48
CA ILE A 52 -7.79 -7.04 15.52
C ILE A 52 -6.93 -7.06 14.25
N GLY A 53 -6.00 -6.16 14.14
CA GLY A 53 -5.05 -6.12 13.04
C GLY A 53 -4.07 -4.97 13.15
N TYR A 54 -3.05 -5.02 12.30
CA TYR A 54 -1.98 -4.04 12.23
C TYR A 54 -1.66 -3.68 10.79
N ALA A 55 -1.14 -2.49 10.60
CA ALA A 55 -0.59 -2.06 9.33
C ALA A 55 0.74 -1.36 9.52
N ARG A 56 1.57 -1.41 8.49
CA ARG A 56 2.82 -0.66 8.36
C ARG A 56 2.78 0.17 7.10
N SER A 57 3.40 1.32 7.13
CA SER A 57 3.60 2.14 5.93
C SER A 57 4.94 2.84 5.95
N VAL A 58 5.50 3.05 4.78
CA VAL A 58 6.72 3.82 4.58
C VAL A 58 6.33 5.09 3.82
N TRP A 59 6.68 6.24 4.37
CA TRP A 59 6.38 7.54 3.80
C TRP A 59 7.65 8.28 3.44
N ALA A 60 7.71 8.77 2.21
CA ALA A 60 8.74 9.69 1.77
C ALA A 60 8.19 11.11 1.75
N MET A 61 9.02 12.09 2.08
CA MET A 61 8.70 13.48 1.82
C MET A 61 9.32 13.91 0.49
N ILE A 62 8.50 14.50 -0.36
CA ILE A 62 8.91 14.94 -1.70
C ILE A 62 8.84 16.45 -1.78
N ASN A 63 9.90 17.06 -2.25
CA ASN A 63 9.90 18.47 -2.61
C ASN A 63 9.07 18.66 -3.88
N LEU A 64 7.98 19.42 -3.81
CA LEU A 64 7.03 19.58 -4.91
C LEU A 64 7.63 20.28 -6.13
N ASN A 65 8.63 21.15 -5.92
CA ASN A 65 9.26 21.87 -7.02
C ASN A 65 10.28 21.03 -7.78
N THR A 66 11.08 20.24 -7.05
CA THR A 66 12.17 19.45 -7.63
C THR A 66 11.76 18.00 -7.90
N ARG A 67 10.64 17.55 -7.33
CA ARG A 67 10.14 16.15 -7.34
C ARG A 67 11.15 15.15 -6.76
N LYS A 68 12.10 15.64 -5.97
CA LYS A 68 13.12 14.81 -5.30
C LYS A 68 12.76 14.59 -3.84
N PRO A 69 13.20 13.47 -3.24
CA PRO A 69 13.04 13.25 -1.81
C PRO A 69 13.67 14.40 -1.00
N ALA A 70 12.95 14.86 0.02
CA ALA A 70 13.40 15.88 0.94
C ALA A 70 14.06 15.23 2.16
N ASP A 71 15.08 15.90 2.71
CA ASP A 71 15.76 15.46 3.92
C ASP A 71 14.89 15.76 5.15
N LEU A 72 14.29 14.70 5.73
CA LEU A 72 13.42 14.79 6.89
C LEU A 72 14.13 15.29 8.14
N LEU A 73 15.40 14.95 8.30
CA LEU A 73 16.20 15.33 9.47
C LEU A 73 16.63 16.78 9.42
N ALA A 74 16.59 17.41 8.24
CA ALA A 74 16.87 18.83 8.07
C ALA A 74 15.62 19.73 8.23
N LEU A 75 14.41 19.14 8.16
CA LEU A 75 13.17 19.87 8.29
C LEU A 75 12.88 20.21 9.76
N HIS A 76 12.49 21.47 10.01
CA HIS A 76 12.14 21.96 11.36
C HIS A 76 13.14 21.57 12.47
N GLY A 77 14.44 21.55 12.15
CA GLY A 77 15.48 21.19 13.12
C GLY A 77 15.49 19.73 13.53
N GLY A 78 14.88 18.83 12.74
CA GLY A 78 14.82 17.39 13.03
C GLY A 78 13.77 16.99 14.07
N SER A 79 12.85 17.88 14.41
CA SER A 79 11.82 17.64 15.46
C SER A 79 10.91 16.42 15.20
N ILE A 80 10.88 15.90 13.99
CA ILE A 80 10.11 14.69 13.67
C ILE A 80 10.58 13.47 14.48
N VAL A 81 11.84 13.45 14.91
CA VAL A 81 12.42 12.38 15.74
C VAL A 81 11.74 12.31 17.11
N ASP A 82 11.23 13.43 17.61
CA ASP A 82 10.54 13.49 18.90
C ASP A 82 9.21 12.73 18.93
N TYR A 83 8.68 12.37 17.76
CA TYR A 83 7.44 11.59 17.61
C TYR A 83 7.66 10.08 17.51
N ILE A 84 8.90 9.60 17.61
CA ILE A 84 9.18 8.16 17.62
C ILE A 84 8.59 7.53 18.87
N CYS A 85 7.88 6.42 18.69
CA CYS A 85 7.19 5.69 19.75
C CYS A 85 7.56 4.21 19.68
N ASP A 86 7.88 3.62 20.85
CA ASP A 86 8.27 2.22 20.99
C ASP A 86 7.11 1.22 21.01
N GLU A 87 5.90 1.65 20.66
CA GLU A 87 4.72 0.77 20.58
C GLU A 87 5.01 -0.38 19.60
N PRO A 88 4.86 -1.65 20.00
CA PRO A 88 5.19 -2.79 19.16
C PRO A 88 4.19 -2.94 18.02
N CYS A 89 4.69 -3.35 16.83
CA CYS A 89 3.89 -3.76 15.69
C CYS A 89 4.27 -5.19 15.31
N PRO A 90 3.44 -6.20 15.65
CA PRO A 90 3.83 -7.60 15.56
C PRO A 90 3.85 -8.18 14.15
N ILE A 91 3.28 -7.50 13.16
CA ILE A 91 3.32 -7.98 11.78
C ILE A 91 4.70 -7.80 11.16
N GLU A 92 5.07 -8.71 10.28
CA GLU A 92 6.35 -8.66 9.57
C GLU A 92 6.44 -7.42 8.68
N LYS A 93 7.67 -6.94 8.48
CA LYS A 93 7.97 -5.88 7.51
C LYS A 93 7.73 -6.39 6.09
N PRO A 94 7.51 -5.49 5.10
CA PRO A 94 7.26 -5.89 3.73
C PRO A 94 8.46 -6.65 3.17
N SER A 95 8.17 -7.75 2.48
CA SER A 95 9.15 -8.52 1.75
C SER A 95 9.35 -7.95 0.34
N ARG A 96 10.41 -8.42 -0.34
CA ARG A 96 10.58 -8.14 -1.75
C ARG A 96 9.58 -8.97 -2.56
N ILE A 97 8.75 -8.29 -3.34
CA ILE A 97 7.78 -8.93 -4.24
C ILE A 97 8.44 -9.07 -5.61
N LYS A 98 8.42 -10.30 -6.16
CA LYS A 98 8.91 -10.60 -7.50
C LYS A 98 7.83 -11.33 -8.28
N VAL A 99 7.58 -10.87 -9.51
CA VAL A 99 6.67 -11.51 -10.45
C VAL A 99 7.47 -11.95 -11.67
N THR A 100 7.30 -13.19 -12.06
CA THR A 100 8.03 -13.82 -13.17
C THR A 100 7.16 -14.01 -14.41
N SER A 101 5.83 -13.99 -14.27
CA SER A 101 4.89 -14.09 -15.38
C SER A 101 5.13 -12.97 -16.41
N ASN A 102 5.11 -13.33 -17.69
CA ASN A 102 5.27 -12.41 -18.81
C ASN A 102 3.99 -12.23 -19.64
N GLN A 103 2.88 -12.86 -19.22
CA GLN A 103 1.57 -12.72 -19.84
C GLN A 103 0.64 -12.00 -18.87
N PRO A 104 0.00 -10.89 -19.27
CA PRO A 104 -0.95 -10.22 -18.41
C PRO A 104 -2.21 -11.06 -18.23
N VAL A 105 -2.72 -11.10 -17.00
CA VAL A 105 -4.02 -11.72 -16.67
C VAL A 105 -5.19 -10.75 -16.89
N ALA A 106 -4.91 -9.47 -16.92
CA ALA A 106 -5.87 -8.40 -17.20
C ALA A 106 -5.15 -7.18 -17.75
N THR A 107 -5.87 -6.38 -18.55
CA THR A 107 -5.43 -5.09 -19.06
C THR A 107 -6.61 -4.12 -19.01
N LEU A 108 -6.36 -2.89 -18.57
CA LEU A 108 -7.36 -1.82 -18.57
C LEU A 108 -6.70 -0.48 -18.91
N THR A 109 -7.51 0.45 -19.36
CA THR A 109 -7.09 1.84 -19.57
C THR A 109 -7.55 2.68 -18.39
N ALA A 110 -6.65 3.47 -17.80
CA ALA A 110 -6.99 4.38 -16.71
C ALA A 110 -8.00 5.44 -17.17
N LYS A 111 -9.11 5.54 -16.45
CA LYS A 111 -10.26 6.40 -16.76
C LYS A 111 -10.39 7.51 -15.73
N TYR A 112 -11.34 8.44 -15.99
CA TYR A 112 -11.61 9.56 -15.09
C TYR A 112 -11.83 9.13 -13.63
N SER A 113 -12.57 8.04 -13.39
CA SER A 113 -12.86 7.53 -12.05
C SER A 113 -11.62 6.99 -11.30
N ASP A 114 -10.54 6.72 -12.02
CA ASP A 114 -9.28 6.26 -11.43
C ASP A 114 -8.40 7.42 -10.95
N ILE A 115 -8.67 8.64 -11.41
CA ILE A 115 -7.79 9.80 -11.24
C ILE A 115 -8.13 10.59 -9.97
N ASP A 116 -7.12 10.93 -9.20
CA ASP A 116 -7.23 11.76 -8.01
C ASP A 116 -7.08 13.27 -8.33
N ILE A 117 -7.19 14.09 -7.30
CA ILE A 117 -7.07 15.56 -7.41
C ILE A 117 -5.69 16.02 -7.92
N ASN A 118 -4.66 15.20 -7.81
CA ASN A 118 -3.31 15.50 -8.29
C ASN A 118 -3.12 15.12 -9.77
N GLY A 119 -4.13 14.54 -10.40
CA GLY A 119 -4.07 14.10 -11.80
C GLY A 119 -3.42 12.74 -12.01
N HIS A 120 -3.18 11.99 -10.96
CA HIS A 120 -2.59 10.64 -11.01
C HIS A 120 -3.64 9.57 -10.72
N VAL A 121 -3.39 8.34 -11.17
CA VAL A 121 -4.20 7.21 -10.74
C VAL A 121 -4.10 7.08 -9.22
N ASN A 122 -5.24 7.11 -8.55
CA ASN A 122 -5.31 7.03 -7.09
C ASN A 122 -4.77 5.68 -6.59
N SER A 123 -3.98 5.73 -5.53
CA SER A 123 -3.37 4.53 -4.92
C SER A 123 -4.39 3.45 -4.54
N ILE A 124 -5.60 3.84 -4.15
CA ILE A 124 -6.69 2.91 -3.82
C ILE A 124 -7.23 2.21 -5.07
N ARG A 125 -7.24 2.87 -6.22
CA ARG A 125 -7.70 2.27 -7.49
C ARG A 125 -6.84 1.09 -7.91
N TYR A 126 -5.53 1.17 -7.72
CA TYR A 126 -4.67 0.00 -7.93
C TYR A 126 -5.06 -1.18 -7.04
N ILE A 127 -5.39 -0.92 -5.77
CA ILE A 127 -5.83 -1.96 -4.84
C ILE A 127 -7.13 -2.60 -5.33
N GLU A 128 -8.13 -1.80 -5.69
CA GLU A 128 -9.41 -2.30 -6.23
C GLU A 128 -9.20 -3.16 -7.47
N HIS A 129 -8.42 -2.68 -8.45
CA HIS A 129 -8.14 -3.42 -9.68
C HIS A 129 -7.34 -4.71 -9.44
N ILE A 130 -6.44 -4.73 -8.47
CA ILE A 130 -5.72 -5.94 -8.08
C ILE A 130 -6.68 -6.95 -7.44
N LEU A 131 -7.56 -6.49 -6.55
CA LEU A 131 -8.55 -7.36 -5.91
C LEU A 131 -9.55 -7.93 -6.92
N ASP A 132 -9.87 -7.20 -7.99
CA ASP A 132 -10.73 -7.66 -9.08
C ASP A 132 -10.12 -8.81 -9.91
N LEU A 133 -8.82 -9.11 -9.76
CA LEU A 133 -8.19 -10.24 -10.46
C LEU A 133 -8.64 -11.60 -9.93
N PHE A 134 -9.16 -11.65 -8.72
CA PHE A 134 -9.53 -12.91 -8.06
C PHE A 134 -11.03 -13.18 -8.21
N PRO A 135 -11.43 -14.46 -8.42
CA PRO A 135 -12.82 -14.81 -8.57
C PRO A 135 -13.60 -14.61 -7.27
N ILE A 136 -14.89 -14.28 -7.41
CA ILE A 136 -15.75 -14.01 -6.25
C ILE A 136 -15.86 -15.22 -5.30
N GLU A 137 -15.77 -16.42 -5.83
CA GLU A 137 -15.80 -17.67 -5.06
C GLU A 137 -14.65 -17.76 -4.05
N LEU A 138 -13.50 -17.17 -4.38
CA LEU A 138 -12.37 -17.12 -3.45
C LEU A 138 -12.71 -16.26 -2.23
N TYR A 139 -13.37 -15.11 -2.44
CA TYR A 139 -13.82 -14.22 -1.36
C TYR A 139 -14.98 -14.79 -0.53
N GLN A 140 -15.76 -15.72 -1.10
CA GLN A 140 -16.85 -16.41 -0.38
C GLN A 140 -16.34 -17.52 0.55
N THR A 141 -15.18 -18.08 0.26
CA THR A 141 -14.62 -19.24 0.98
C THR A 141 -13.40 -18.90 1.82
N LYS A 142 -12.72 -17.82 1.50
CA LYS A 142 -11.50 -17.35 2.16
C LYS A 142 -11.58 -15.85 2.42
N ARG A 143 -10.74 -15.36 3.34
CA ARG A 143 -10.56 -13.93 3.58
C ARG A 143 -9.12 -13.54 3.28
N ILE A 144 -8.88 -12.27 2.98
CA ILE A 144 -7.54 -11.73 2.88
C ILE A 144 -7.00 -11.56 4.30
N ARG A 145 -5.90 -12.26 4.60
CA ARG A 145 -5.18 -12.13 5.86
C ARG A 145 -4.13 -11.02 5.80
N ARG A 146 -3.40 -10.93 4.67
CA ARG A 146 -2.32 -9.96 4.48
C ARG A 146 -2.37 -9.38 3.08
N PHE A 147 -2.20 -8.06 3.00
CA PHE A 147 -2.11 -7.34 1.74
C PHE A 147 -0.92 -6.36 1.80
N GLU A 148 -0.03 -6.44 0.80
CA GLU A 148 1.12 -5.56 0.67
C GLU A 148 1.04 -4.80 -0.66
N MET A 149 1.41 -3.52 -0.62
CA MET A 149 1.57 -2.65 -1.79
C MET A 149 2.91 -1.95 -1.75
N ALA A 150 3.63 -1.96 -2.87
CA ALA A 150 4.80 -1.13 -3.12
C ALA A 150 4.55 -0.29 -4.38
N TYR A 151 4.54 1.02 -4.24
CA TYR A 151 4.36 1.97 -5.34
C TYR A 151 5.73 2.34 -5.90
N VAL A 152 5.88 2.26 -7.23
CA VAL A 152 7.15 2.47 -7.94
C VAL A 152 7.10 3.71 -8.82
N ALA A 153 6.00 3.92 -9.54
CA ALA A 153 5.81 5.04 -10.45
C ALA A 153 4.36 5.48 -10.48
N GLU A 154 4.13 6.70 -10.95
CA GLU A 154 2.81 7.27 -11.15
C GLU A 154 2.23 6.86 -12.51
N SER A 155 0.91 6.76 -12.59
CA SER A 155 0.16 6.60 -13.84
C SER A 155 -0.87 7.71 -14.00
N TYR A 156 -1.28 7.95 -15.22
CA TYR A 156 -2.12 9.06 -15.62
C TYR A 156 -3.35 8.59 -16.39
N PHE A 157 -4.29 9.49 -16.58
CA PHE A 157 -5.44 9.24 -17.46
C PHE A 157 -4.98 8.78 -18.84
N GLY A 158 -5.60 7.69 -19.33
CA GLY A 158 -5.29 7.13 -20.64
C GLY A 158 -4.13 6.13 -20.67
N ASP A 159 -3.37 5.99 -19.59
CA ASP A 159 -2.35 4.96 -19.52
C ASP A 159 -2.97 3.56 -19.57
N GLU A 160 -2.36 2.66 -20.31
CA GLU A 160 -2.72 1.26 -20.34
C GLU A 160 -2.03 0.53 -19.19
N LEU A 161 -2.82 -0.08 -18.31
CA LEU A 161 -2.34 -0.83 -17.15
C LEU A 161 -2.50 -2.32 -17.42
N SER A 162 -1.40 -3.05 -17.35
CA SER A 162 -1.35 -4.50 -17.49
C SER A 162 -0.99 -5.16 -16.17
N PHE A 163 -1.76 -6.18 -15.79
CA PHE A 163 -1.65 -6.89 -14.51
C PHE A 163 -1.05 -8.26 -14.74
N PHE A 164 0.06 -8.54 -14.07
CA PHE A 164 0.76 -9.82 -14.10
C PHE A 164 0.62 -10.46 -12.72
N CYS A 165 0.31 -11.75 -12.67
CA CYS A 165 0.06 -12.45 -11.42
C CYS A 165 0.78 -13.79 -11.39
N ASP A 166 1.54 -14.03 -10.34
CA ASP A 166 2.12 -15.33 -10.00
C ASP A 166 1.37 -15.92 -8.79
N GLU A 167 0.91 -17.14 -8.91
CA GLU A 167 0.46 -17.94 -7.77
C GLU A 167 1.69 -18.60 -7.15
N VAL A 168 2.16 -18.05 -6.02
CA VAL A 168 3.37 -18.51 -5.33
C VAL A 168 3.10 -19.76 -4.50
N SER A 169 1.89 -19.83 -3.94
CA SER A 169 1.35 -20.99 -3.24
C SER A 169 -0.18 -20.97 -3.35
N GLU A 170 -0.85 -21.98 -2.82
CA GLU A 170 -2.32 -22.08 -2.86
C GLU A 170 -3.05 -20.81 -2.37
N ASN A 171 -2.45 -20.07 -1.45
CA ASN A 171 -3.08 -18.89 -0.83
C ASN A 171 -2.29 -17.60 -1.01
N GLU A 172 -1.14 -17.62 -1.67
CA GLU A 172 -0.27 -16.46 -1.85
C GLU A 172 -0.10 -16.10 -3.31
N PHE A 173 -0.40 -14.85 -3.63
CA PHE A 173 -0.32 -14.29 -4.98
C PHE A 173 0.57 -13.06 -4.98
N HIS A 174 1.44 -12.96 -5.97
CA HIS A 174 2.23 -11.77 -6.25
C HIS A 174 1.73 -11.13 -7.53
N VAL A 175 1.49 -9.83 -7.49
CA VAL A 175 0.97 -9.05 -8.61
C VAL A 175 1.94 -7.94 -8.95
N GLU A 176 2.17 -7.72 -10.24
CA GLU A 176 2.91 -6.57 -10.75
C GLU A 176 2.04 -5.85 -11.78
N VAL A 177 1.94 -4.54 -11.65
CA VAL A 177 1.22 -3.68 -12.59
C VAL A 177 2.23 -2.89 -13.40
N LYS A 178 2.12 -2.96 -14.73
CA LYS A 178 2.94 -2.19 -15.67
C LYS A 178 2.06 -1.25 -16.48
N LYS A 179 2.58 -0.07 -16.77
CA LYS A 179 1.94 0.87 -17.69
C LYS A 179 2.60 0.86 -19.05
N ASN A 180 1.79 1.01 -20.09
CA ASN A 180 2.22 1.21 -21.48
C ASN A 180 3.26 0.15 -21.93
N GLY A 181 3.05 -1.09 -21.49
CA GLY A 181 3.77 -2.28 -21.91
C GLY A 181 4.95 -2.70 -21.03
N SER A 182 5.69 -1.79 -20.40
CA SER A 182 6.95 -2.17 -19.75
C SER A 182 7.28 -1.51 -18.41
N GLU A 183 6.76 -0.33 -18.13
CA GLU A 183 7.13 0.40 -16.93
C GLU A 183 6.34 -0.08 -15.71
N VAL A 184 7.05 -0.59 -14.70
CA VAL A 184 6.43 -1.03 -13.45
C VAL A 184 5.89 0.17 -12.68
N VAL A 185 4.61 0.12 -12.27
CA VAL A 185 3.96 1.15 -11.46
C VAL A 185 3.74 0.72 -10.02
N CYS A 186 3.39 -0.53 -9.79
CA CYS A 186 3.30 -1.07 -8.43
C CYS A 186 3.46 -2.59 -8.40
N ARG A 187 3.73 -3.10 -7.20
CA ARG A 187 3.75 -4.54 -6.88
C ARG A 187 2.90 -4.79 -5.64
N SER A 188 2.29 -5.94 -5.59
CA SER A 188 1.41 -6.34 -4.50
C SER A 188 1.63 -7.79 -4.13
N LYS A 189 1.41 -8.11 -2.84
CA LYS A 189 1.28 -9.46 -2.34
C LYS A 189 -0.09 -9.59 -1.68
N VAL A 190 -0.81 -10.64 -2.01
CA VAL A 190 -2.11 -10.97 -1.44
C VAL A 190 -2.05 -12.37 -0.85
N ILE A 191 -2.36 -12.49 0.45
CA ILE A 191 -2.40 -13.77 1.15
C ILE A 191 -3.81 -13.99 1.67
N PHE A 192 -4.40 -15.10 1.27
CA PHE A 192 -5.72 -15.58 1.73
C PHE A 192 -5.56 -16.64 2.83
N GLU A 193 -6.58 -16.77 3.67
CA GLU A 193 -6.74 -17.87 4.63
C GLU A 193 -8.18 -18.35 4.75
#